data_2a00bd8693cfe9b2cd613014f2a4370e
#
_entry.id   2a00bd8693cfe9b2cd613014f2a4370e
#
_cell.length_a   1.000
_cell.length_b   1.000
_cell.length_c   1.000
_cell.angle_alpha   90.00
_cell.angle_beta   90.00
_cell.angle_gamma   90.00
#
_symmetry.space_group_name_H-M   'P 1'
#
loop_
_entity.id
_entity.type
_entity.pdbx_description
1 polymer ?
#
loop_
_entity_poly.entity_id
_entity_poly.type
_entity_poly.pdbx_seq_one_letter_code
_entity_poly.pdbx_strand_id
1 'polypeptide(L)'
;FISLCLILLTMSITAQDKQLSLHDLIPGGKTYSRFVPRDLKQLRWCGDEYLYVKGDSVLGAKPGKKEEVLFSLERLNGALTAANLQTVGSLPSFSVPYERGSVLAFTSKQHRIHYDYKKNKVVADYALKNNWANYDFCPATNNLAFTEGNNVHILSPDGRNTIVTRETQDGIVCGQAVHQREFGITKGTFWSPKGSALAFYRMDERMVTAYPLVNIDTRCATPVPHKYPMAGMKSHEVTVGVYQVATGQTVWLETGLPKEKYLTNIAWSPDEKSIYIAELNREQNEMHLVRYSALTGKKEADLFTETDRCYVEPQHPVLFLPNDPDKFIWQSEADGYNHLYLYDTTGKELRKLTGGEWVVTKVLGFSKDGNKVIFEGTAPHPVSPNMQGTGMQRYIWETDLRTDDIMNCLSWKVGVHRWLLSPSGEYAID
;
A
#
# COMPACT_ATOMS: atom_id res chain seq x y z
N PHE A 1 38.88 -43.45 -59.14
CA PHE A 1 37.69 -43.18 -58.32
C PHE A 1 38.14 -42.84 -56.90
N ILE A 2 38.24 -41.54 -56.56
CA ILE A 2 38.56 -41.07 -55.22
C ILE A 2 37.24 -40.90 -54.48
N SER A 3 37.00 -41.79 -53.51
CA SER A 3 35.83 -41.70 -52.63
C SER A 3 36.12 -40.67 -51.54
N LEU A 4 35.50 -39.50 -51.64
CA LEU A 4 35.61 -38.46 -50.61
C LEU A 4 34.70 -38.84 -49.44
N CYS A 5 35.27 -39.40 -48.37
CA CYS A 5 34.52 -39.58 -47.11
C CYS A 5 34.32 -38.24 -46.44
N LEU A 6 33.12 -37.69 -46.59
CA LEU A 6 32.66 -36.53 -45.82
C LEU A 6 32.42 -37.00 -44.37
N ILE A 7 33.38 -36.78 -43.49
CA ILE A 7 33.18 -36.93 -42.05
C ILE A 7 32.35 -35.71 -41.61
N LEU A 8 31.05 -35.91 -41.48
CA LEU A 8 30.17 -35.01 -40.72
C LEU A 8 30.57 -35.08 -39.25
N LEU A 9 31.46 -34.21 -38.84
CA LEU A 9 31.60 -33.88 -37.43
C LEU A 9 30.27 -33.24 -36.96
N THR A 10 29.38 -34.05 -36.43
CA THR A 10 28.32 -33.56 -35.56
C THR A 10 28.97 -32.97 -34.32
N MET A 11 29.28 -31.69 -34.34
CA MET A 11 29.52 -30.96 -33.10
C MET A 11 28.21 -31.01 -32.32
N SER A 12 28.12 -31.98 -31.41
CA SER A 12 27.17 -31.88 -30.30
C SER A 12 27.55 -30.61 -29.56
N ILE A 13 26.85 -29.52 -29.85
CA ILE A 13 26.84 -28.36 -28.98
C ILE A 13 26.10 -28.85 -27.74
N THR A 14 26.82 -29.49 -26.84
CA THR A 14 26.34 -29.65 -25.47
C THR A 14 26.26 -28.20 -24.96
N ALA A 15 25.04 -27.66 -24.89
CA ALA A 15 24.80 -26.49 -24.07
C ALA A 15 25.35 -26.87 -22.70
N GLN A 16 26.50 -26.34 -22.36
CA GLN A 16 27.10 -26.56 -21.05
C GLN A 16 26.08 -25.95 -20.08
N ASP A 17 25.36 -26.82 -19.35
CA ASP A 17 24.48 -26.40 -18.27
C ASP A 17 25.30 -25.59 -17.29
N LYS A 18 25.28 -24.29 -17.45
CA LYS A 18 26.04 -23.37 -16.63
C LYS A 18 25.40 -23.35 -15.25
N GLN A 19 26.00 -24.13 -14.34
CA GLN A 19 25.54 -24.12 -12.95
C GLN A 19 25.80 -22.74 -12.34
N LEU A 20 24.80 -22.25 -11.65
CA LEU A 20 24.90 -21.00 -10.87
C LEU A 20 25.80 -21.24 -9.66
N SER A 21 26.77 -20.38 -9.46
CA SER A 21 27.62 -20.36 -8.28
C SER A 21 27.05 -19.45 -7.19
N LEU A 22 27.57 -19.56 -5.97
CA LEU A 22 27.21 -18.62 -4.90
C LEU A 22 27.52 -17.16 -5.29
N HIS A 23 28.56 -16.92 -6.09
CA HIS A 23 28.86 -15.57 -6.59
C HIS A 23 27.80 -15.02 -7.55
N ASP A 24 27.00 -15.89 -8.17
CA ASP A 24 25.89 -15.51 -9.04
C ASP A 24 24.61 -15.24 -8.24
N LEU A 25 24.45 -15.87 -7.07
CA LEU A 25 23.20 -15.88 -6.30
C LEU A 25 23.19 -14.93 -5.07
N ILE A 26 24.38 -14.65 -4.51
CA ILE A 26 24.49 -13.85 -3.29
C ILE A 26 24.61 -12.36 -3.63
N PRO A 27 23.79 -11.46 -3.04
CA PRO A 27 23.99 -10.02 -3.15
C PRO A 27 25.43 -9.61 -2.83
N GLY A 28 26.07 -8.86 -3.73
CA GLY A 28 27.50 -8.51 -3.64
C GLY A 28 28.48 -9.52 -4.21
N GLY A 29 28.01 -10.69 -4.67
CA GLY A 29 28.84 -11.66 -5.41
C GLY A 29 29.40 -11.06 -6.72
N LYS A 30 30.60 -11.51 -7.14
CA LYS A 30 31.31 -10.94 -8.31
C LYS A 30 30.50 -10.92 -9.60
N THR A 31 29.60 -11.87 -9.77
CA THR A 31 28.78 -12.08 -10.98
C THR A 31 27.29 -11.83 -10.74
N TYR A 32 26.87 -11.58 -9.50
CA TYR A 32 25.48 -11.38 -9.11
C TYR A 32 24.76 -10.35 -9.99
N SER A 33 25.39 -9.22 -10.29
CA SER A 33 24.80 -8.15 -11.13
C SER A 33 24.44 -8.58 -12.56
N ARG A 34 24.95 -9.74 -13.04
CA ARG A 34 24.61 -10.30 -14.36
C ARG A 34 23.26 -10.99 -14.38
N PHE A 35 22.78 -11.41 -13.21
CA PHE A 35 21.53 -12.17 -13.02
C PHE A 35 20.41 -11.31 -12.41
N VAL A 36 20.73 -10.10 -11.98
CA VAL A 36 19.71 -9.15 -11.46
C VAL A 36 19.17 -8.31 -12.62
N PRO A 37 17.84 -8.22 -12.78
CA PRO A 37 17.24 -7.29 -13.74
C PRO A 37 17.76 -5.87 -13.55
N ARG A 38 17.98 -5.18 -14.64
CA ARG A 38 18.37 -3.76 -14.60
C ARG A 38 17.16 -2.87 -14.54
N ASP A 39 16.51 -2.86 -13.36
CA ASP A 39 15.37 -2.00 -13.13
C ASP A 39 15.77 -0.53 -13.11
N LEU A 40 14.85 0.34 -13.57
CA LEU A 40 15.00 1.77 -13.41
C LEU A 40 14.86 2.12 -11.92
N LYS A 41 15.92 2.67 -11.33
CA LYS A 41 15.94 2.97 -9.89
C LYS A 41 14.88 4.01 -9.55
N GLN A 42 14.05 3.68 -8.56
CA GLN A 42 12.99 4.57 -8.06
C GLN A 42 11.98 5.02 -9.14
N LEU A 43 11.71 4.17 -10.13
CA LEU A 43 10.71 4.46 -11.16
C LEU A 43 9.33 4.72 -10.52
N ARG A 44 8.71 5.84 -10.86
CA ARG A 44 7.40 6.27 -10.34
C ARG A 44 6.75 7.33 -11.19
N TRP A 45 5.47 7.53 -10.97
CA TRP A 45 4.74 8.67 -11.47
C TRP A 45 4.80 9.85 -10.50
N CYS A 46 4.84 11.07 -11.04
CA CYS A 46 4.61 12.33 -10.33
C CYS A 46 3.62 13.15 -11.19
N GLY A 47 2.33 13.09 -10.85
CA GLY A 47 1.29 13.40 -11.81
C GLY A 47 1.38 12.44 -13.01
N ASP A 48 1.27 12.95 -14.22
CA ASP A 48 1.42 12.19 -15.47
C ASP A 48 2.84 12.25 -16.07
N GLU A 49 3.81 12.59 -15.27
CA GLU A 49 5.24 12.58 -15.63
C GLU A 49 5.90 11.40 -14.90
N TYR A 50 6.43 10.42 -15.65
CA TYR A 50 7.23 9.37 -15.01
C TYR A 50 8.64 9.90 -14.73
N LEU A 51 9.23 9.41 -13.67
CA LEU A 51 10.61 9.74 -13.28
C LEU A 51 11.35 8.54 -12.70
N TYR A 52 12.67 8.55 -12.84
CA TYR A 52 13.57 7.56 -12.25
C TYR A 52 14.95 8.15 -11.99
N VAL A 53 15.74 7.48 -11.15
CA VAL A 53 17.09 7.91 -10.77
C VAL A 53 18.14 7.21 -11.64
N LYS A 54 19.06 8.00 -12.23
CA LYS A 54 20.22 7.51 -12.97
C LYS A 54 21.47 8.30 -12.58
N GLY A 55 22.39 7.65 -11.85
CA GLY A 55 23.54 8.33 -11.25
C GLY A 55 23.08 9.43 -10.30
N ASP A 56 23.62 10.63 -10.46
CA ASP A 56 23.30 11.82 -9.67
C ASP A 56 22.18 12.68 -10.28
N SER A 57 21.38 12.11 -11.19
CA SER A 57 20.30 12.81 -11.87
C SER A 57 18.98 12.08 -11.75
N VAL A 58 17.90 12.83 -11.70
CA VAL A 58 16.52 12.33 -11.89
C VAL A 58 16.12 12.67 -13.31
N LEU A 59 15.82 11.65 -14.08
CA LEU A 59 15.31 11.73 -15.45
C LEU A 59 13.82 11.48 -15.46
N GLY A 60 13.14 12.03 -16.46
CA GLY A 60 11.72 11.75 -16.65
C GLY A 60 11.16 12.42 -17.90
N ALA A 61 9.91 12.12 -18.19
CA ALA A 61 9.14 12.73 -19.26
C ALA A 61 7.65 12.50 -19.05
N LYS A 62 6.83 13.26 -19.76
CA LYS A 62 5.45 12.84 -20.03
C LYS A 62 5.46 11.76 -21.13
N PRO A 63 4.52 10.81 -21.13
CA PRO A 63 4.40 9.80 -22.18
C PRO A 63 4.39 10.43 -23.58
N GLY A 64 5.14 9.82 -24.50
CA GLY A 64 5.29 10.32 -25.87
C GLY A 64 6.21 11.55 -26.03
N LYS A 65 6.84 12.03 -24.96
CA LYS A 65 7.85 13.09 -25.01
C LYS A 65 9.24 12.50 -24.79
N LYS A 66 10.26 13.26 -25.25
CA LYS A 66 11.68 12.90 -25.03
C LYS A 66 12.01 13.02 -23.54
N GLU A 67 12.74 12.05 -23.03
CA GLU A 67 13.32 12.11 -21.69
C GLU A 67 14.28 13.28 -21.53
N GLU A 68 14.21 13.90 -20.37
CA GLU A 68 15.12 14.97 -19.98
C GLU A 68 15.55 14.82 -18.53
N VAL A 69 16.62 15.51 -18.17
CA VAL A 69 17.06 15.63 -16.77
C VAL A 69 16.13 16.64 -16.06
N LEU A 70 15.29 16.15 -15.17
CA LEU A 70 14.36 16.98 -14.39
C LEU A 70 15.14 17.79 -13.35
N PHE A 71 16.08 17.15 -12.66
CA PHE A 71 17.02 17.80 -11.73
C PHE A 71 18.22 16.89 -11.43
N SER A 72 19.28 17.50 -10.90
CA SER A 72 20.48 16.81 -10.43
C SER A 72 20.62 16.89 -8.91
N LEU A 73 21.53 16.10 -8.36
CA LEU A 73 21.95 16.17 -6.95
C LEU A 73 22.46 17.59 -6.59
N GLU A 74 23.24 18.21 -7.48
CA GLU A 74 23.73 19.57 -7.30
C GLU A 74 22.58 20.58 -7.17
N ARG A 75 21.60 20.49 -8.07
CA ARG A 75 20.42 21.36 -8.07
C ARG A 75 19.58 21.17 -6.81
N LEU A 76 19.40 19.92 -6.36
CA LEU A 76 18.73 19.61 -5.09
C LEU A 76 19.48 20.23 -3.90
N ASN A 77 20.80 20.04 -3.85
CA ASN A 77 21.64 20.58 -2.78
C ASN A 77 21.64 22.12 -2.76
N GLY A 78 21.56 22.77 -3.92
CA GLY A 78 21.37 24.23 -4.00
C GLY A 78 20.04 24.67 -3.35
N ALA A 79 18.95 23.94 -3.60
CA ALA A 79 17.66 24.24 -2.97
C ALA A 79 17.66 23.96 -1.45
N LEU A 80 18.35 22.92 -1.00
CA LEU A 80 18.52 22.63 0.43
C LEU A 80 19.29 23.73 1.14
N THR A 81 20.41 24.17 0.56
CA THR A 81 21.22 25.29 1.09
C THR A 81 20.41 26.57 1.17
N ALA A 82 19.63 26.90 0.13
CA ALA A 82 18.76 28.06 0.13
C ALA A 82 17.66 28.02 1.20
N ALA A 83 17.29 26.82 1.65
CA ALA A 83 16.35 26.59 2.75
C ALA A 83 17.04 26.44 4.13
N ASN A 84 18.34 26.69 4.26
CA ASN A 84 19.16 26.47 5.45
C ASN A 84 19.16 25.01 5.95
N LEU A 85 19.01 24.05 5.02
CA LEU A 85 19.04 22.62 5.31
C LEU A 85 20.38 22.01 4.92
N GLN A 86 20.77 20.91 5.58
CA GLN A 86 21.99 20.19 5.24
C GLN A 86 21.89 19.52 3.87
N THR A 87 22.95 19.58 3.10
CA THR A 87 23.09 18.91 1.81
C THR A 87 23.19 17.39 1.98
N VAL A 88 22.88 16.66 0.90
CA VAL A 88 22.94 15.19 0.85
C VAL A 88 24.07 14.75 -0.09
N GLY A 89 24.74 13.63 0.26
CA GLY A 89 25.86 13.09 -0.54
C GLY A 89 25.44 12.29 -1.78
N SER A 90 24.15 11.89 -1.85
CA SER A 90 23.54 11.19 -2.99
C SER A 90 22.05 11.49 -3.04
N LEU A 91 21.43 11.24 -4.18
CA LEU A 91 19.96 11.37 -4.31
C LEU A 91 19.26 10.44 -3.32
N PRO A 92 18.37 10.97 -2.46
CA PRO A 92 17.65 10.17 -1.47
C PRO A 92 16.57 9.32 -2.13
N SER A 93 15.98 8.42 -1.35
CA SER A 93 14.74 7.76 -1.77
C SER A 93 13.59 8.75 -1.68
N PHE A 94 12.92 8.99 -2.81
CA PHE A 94 11.80 9.91 -2.91
C PHE A 94 10.46 9.19 -2.71
N SER A 95 9.47 9.91 -2.23
CA SER A 95 8.05 9.59 -2.32
C SER A 95 7.31 10.74 -3.01
N VAL A 96 6.11 10.49 -3.50
CA VAL A 96 5.25 11.51 -4.12
C VAL A 96 4.11 11.81 -3.16
N PRO A 97 4.14 12.95 -2.47
CA PRO A 97 3.15 13.25 -1.42
C PRO A 97 1.80 13.72 -1.97
N TYR A 98 1.73 14.14 -3.24
CA TYR A 98 0.51 14.64 -3.87
C TYR A 98 0.25 13.94 -5.19
N GLU A 99 -1.02 13.66 -5.50
CA GLU A 99 -1.40 13.04 -6.78
C GLU A 99 -1.03 13.89 -8.00
N ARG A 100 -0.96 15.19 -7.84
CA ARG A 100 -0.65 16.14 -8.92
C ARG A 100 0.47 17.08 -8.51
N GLY A 101 1.17 17.61 -9.52
CA GLY A 101 2.24 18.59 -9.31
C GLY A 101 3.63 18.03 -9.56
N SER A 102 4.64 18.67 -8.98
CA SER A 102 6.07 18.39 -9.18
C SER A 102 6.84 18.29 -7.85
N VAL A 103 6.13 17.89 -6.79
CA VAL A 103 6.73 17.79 -5.46
C VAL A 103 7.13 16.36 -5.16
N LEU A 104 8.36 16.19 -4.77
CA LEU A 104 8.90 14.95 -4.21
C LEU A 104 9.19 15.15 -2.73
N ALA A 105 8.94 14.11 -1.92
CA ALA A 105 9.26 14.12 -0.51
C ALA A 105 10.32 13.08 -0.18
N PHE A 106 11.21 13.42 0.75
CA PHE A 106 12.23 12.51 1.26
C PHE A 106 12.60 12.87 2.70
N THR A 107 13.22 11.93 3.39
CA THR A 107 13.72 12.17 4.76
C THR A 107 15.23 12.21 4.75
N SER A 108 15.82 13.24 5.33
CA SER A 108 17.26 13.39 5.51
C SER A 108 17.54 14.14 6.82
N LYS A 109 18.53 13.66 7.57
CA LYS A 109 19.03 14.35 8.80
C LYS A 109 17.91 14.81 9.75
N GLN A 110 16.94 13.95 10.00
CA GLN A 110 15.77 14.24 10.86
C GLN A 110 14.84 15.34 10.32
N HIS A 111 14.82 15.51 9.01
CA HIS A 111 13.88 16.39 8.31
C HIS A 111 13.12 15.58 7.26
N ARG A 112 11.80 15.70 7.23
CA ARG A 112 11.01 15.31 6.07
C ARG A 112 10.82 16.54 5.19
N ILE A 113 11.39 16.49 4.02
CA ILE A 113 11.55 17.64 3.11
C ILE A 113 10.65 17.40 1.90
N HIS A 114 9.87 18.39 1.51
CA HIS A 114 9.12 18.43 0.26
C HIS A 114 9.81 19.38 -0.71
N TYR A 115 10.28 18.85 -1.82
CA TYR A 115 11.02 19.56 -2.85
C TYR A 115 10.23 19.64 -4.16
N ASP A 116 9.91 20.85 -4.60
CA ASP A 116 9.30 21.10 -5.91
C ASP A 116 10.44 21.23 -6.95
N TYR A 117 10.64 20.17 -7.74
CA TYR A 117 11.74 20.12 -8.69
C TYR A 117 11.56 21.07 -9.88
N LYS A 118 10.34 21.44 -10.26
CA LYS A 118 10.10 22.42 -11.33
C LYS A 118 10.43 23.84 -10.87
N LYS A 119 10.06 24.19 -9.65
CA LYS A 119 10.37 25.49 -9.05
C LYS A 119 11.78 25.54 -8.44
N ASN A 120 12.46 24.41 -8.34
CA ASN A 120 13.75 24.25 -7.65
C ASN A 120 13.73 24.82 -6.22
N LYS A 121 12.73 24.43 -5.42
CA LYS A 121 12.50 25.01 -4.10
C LYS A 121 12.03 23.94 -3.10
N VAL A 122 12.54 24.02 -1.87
CA VAL A 122 11.92 23.35 -0.72
C VAL A 122 10.62 24.07 -0.41
N VAL A 123 9.49 23.35 -0.45
CA VAL A 123 8.15 23.90 -0.24
C VAL A 123 7.57 23.56 1.12
N ALA A 124 8.12 22.53 1.79
CA ALA A 124 7.83 22.21 3.19
C ALA A 124 9.02 21.50 3.82
N ASP A 125 9.19 21.70 5.11
CA ASP A 125 10.20 21.05 5.96
C ASP A 125 9.57 20.74 7.32
N TYR A 126 9.62 19.45 7.70
CA TYR A 126 9.16 18.97 8.98
C TYR A 126 10.35 18.45 9.77
N ALA A 127 10.73 19.19 10.83
CA ALA A 127 11.75 18.71 11.76
C ALA A 127 11.22 17.51 12.57
N LEU A 128 11.89 16.38 12.45
CA LEU A 128 11.53 15.12 13.08
C LEU A 128 12.39 14.85 14.30
N LYS A 129 11.90 14.04 15.24
CA LYS A 129 12.70 13.57 16.37
C LYS A 129 13.00 12.07 16.24
N ASN A 130 14.08 11.61 16.84
CA ASN A 130 14.51 10.19 16.76
C ASN A 130 13.51 9.20 17.37
N ASN A 131 12.69 9.64 18.33
CA ASN A 131 11.67 8.83 18.98
C ASN A 131 10.28 8.92 18.32
N TRP A 132 10.18 9.58 17.17
CA TRP A 132 8.96 9.64 16.37
C TRP A 132 8.94 8.55 15.30
N ALA A 133 7.78 7.94 15.10
CA ALA A 133 7.58 6.84 14.16
C ALA A 133 6.18 6.88 13.51
N ASN A 134 5.88 5.91 12.65
CA ASN A 134 4.56 5.68 12.04
C ASN A 134 3.97 6.93 11.37
N TYR A 135 4.78 7.58 10.56
CA TYR A 135 4.39 8.82 9.87
C TYR A 135 3.29 8.58 8.83
N ASP A 136 2.24 9.41 8.90
CA ASP A 136 1.12 9.40 7.95
C ASP A 136 0.82 10.85 7.50
N PHE A 137 1.12 11.16 6.25
CA PHE A 137 0.99 12.50 5.70
C PHE A 137 -0.40 12.73 5.11
N CYS A 138 -1.02 13.87 5.44
CA CYS A 138 -2.28 14.32 4.87
C CYS A 138 -2.03 15.31 3.72
N PRO A 139 -2.22 14.92 2.45
CA PRO A 139 -2.01 15.84 1.32
C PRO A 139 -2.94 17.05 1.30
N ALA A 140 -4.15 16.91 1.85
CA ALA A 140 -5.17 17.97 1.83
C ALA A 140 -4.83 19.15 2.75
N THR A 141 -4.21 18.87 3.91
CA THR A 141 -3.91 19.90 4.93
C THR A 141 -2.42 20.08 5.16
N ASN A 142 -1.58 19.24 4.57
CA ASN A 142 -0.14 19.16 4.86
C ASN A 142 0.20 18.82 6.32
N ASN A 143 -0.72 18.27 7.07
CA ASN A 143 -0.46 17.76 8.40
C ASN A 143 0.25 16.41 8.32
N LEU A 144 1.11 16.14 9.30
CA LEU A 144 1.81 14.88 9.44
C LEU A 144 1.40 14.22 10.76
N ALA A 145 0.62 13.14 10.71
CA ALA A 145 0.39 12.32 11.89
C ALA A 145 1.62 11.44 12.15
N PHE A 146 1.92 11.18 13.41
CA PHE A 146 3.01 10.32 13.83
C PHE A 146 2.77 9.78 15.24
N THR A 147 3.59 8.81 15.65
CA THR A 147 3.59 8.33 17.04
C THR A 147 4.86 8.77 17.76
N GLU A 148 4.70 9.17 19.02
CA GLU A 148 5.78 9.33 20.00
C GLU A 148 5.50 8.36 21.15
N GLY A 149 6.34 7.32 21.28
CA GLY A 149 6.01 6.18 22.15
C GLY A 149 4.70 5.53 21.73
N ASN A 150 3.76 5.42 22.66
CA ASN A 150 2.46 4.80 22.44
C ASN A 150 1.34 5.82 22.11
N ASN A 151 1.69 7.06 21.81
CA ASN A 151 0.71 8.13 21.61
C ASN A 151 0.75 8.71 20.19
N VAL A 152 -0.42 9.13 19.71
CA VAL A 152 -0.62 9.79 18.43
C VAL A 152 -0.46 11.29 18.56
N HIS A 153 0.22 11.87 17.60
CA HIS A 153 0.47 13.30 17.48
C HIS A 153 0.19 13.77 16.06
N ILE A 154 -0.05 15.07 15.90
CA ILE A 154 -0.15 15.75 14.59
C ILE A 154 0.84 16.92 14.58
N LEU A 155 1.75 16.93 13.62
CA LEU A 155 2.62 18.05 13.30
C LEU A 155 2.01 18.84 12.16
N SER A 156 1.68 20.11 12.42
CA SER A 156 1.18 21.03 11.41
C SER A 156 2.34 21.65 10.60
N PRO A 157 2.09 22.21 9.39
CA PRO A 157 3.12 22.83 8.56
C PRO A 157 3.85 24.00 9.23
N ASP A 158 3.21 24.67 10.19
CA ASP A 158 3.77 25.75 11.01
C ASP A 158 4.67 25.28 12.15
N GLY A 159 4.90 23.94 12.26
CA GLY A 159 5.72 23.32 13.29
C GLY A 159 5.01 23.06 14.63
N ARG A 160 3.70 23.35 14.72
CA ARG A 160 2.92 23.07 15.93
C ARG A 160 2.66 21.57 16.09
N ASN A 161 3.08 21.01 17.23
CA ASN A 161 2.81 19.62 17.61
C ASN A 161 1.56 19.55 18.48
N THR A 162 0.51 18.90 17.98
CA THR A 162 -0.74 18.62 18.69
C THR A 162 -0.75 17.20 19.20
N ILE A 163 -0.96 17.00 20.51
CA ILE A 163 -1.07 15.68 21.14
C ILE A 163 -2.51 15.19 20.99
N VAL A 164 -2.71 14.09 20.24
CA VAL A 164 -4.03 13.48 19.99
C VAL A 164 -4.41 12.54 21.15
N THR A 165 -3.48 11.69 21.59
CA THR A 165 -3.70 10.75 22.71
C THR A 165 -2.69 10.97 23.84
N ARG A 166 -3.08 10.59 25.06
CA ARG A 166 -2.25 10.76 26.29
C ARG A 166 -2.30 9.50 27.14
N GLU A 167 -2.06 8.34 26.51
CA GLU A 167 -2.02 7.08 27.22
C GLU A 167 -0.72 6.97 28.04
N THR A 168 -0.88 6.64 29.30
CA THR A 168 0.24 6.48 30.25
C THR A 168 0.38 5.05 30.76
N GLN A 169 -0.60 4.19 30.48
CA GLN A 169 -0.59 2.80 30.92
C GLN A 169 0.26 1.97 29.95
N ASP A 170 1.17 1.19 30.53
CA ASP A 170 1.91 0.19 29.76
C ASP A 170 0.96 -0.85 29.14
N GLY A 171 1.24 -1.26 27.90
CA GLY A 171 0.38 -2.17 27.13
C GLY A 171 -0.85 -1.52 26.48
N ILE A 172 -0.98 -0.18 26.53
CA ILE A 172 -1.92 0.57 25.71
C ILE A 172 -1.14 1.28 24.59
N VAL A 173 -1.48 0.99 23.35
CA VAL A 173 -0.76 1.47 22.16
C VAL A 173 -1.74 2.15 21.19
N CYS A 174 -1.45 3.39 20.80
CA CYS A 174 -2.25 4.17 19.87
C CYS A 174 -1.52 4.45 18.56
N GLY A 175 -2.24 4.47 17.43
CA GLY A 175 -1.73 4.90 16.12
C GLY A 175 -0.71 3.95 15.48
N GLN A 176 -0.62 2.72 15.94
CA GLN A 176 0.24 1.69 15.37
C GLN A 176 -0.61 0.61 14.69
N ALA A 177 0.00 -0.15 13.77
CA ALA A 177 -0.64 -1.30 13.15
C ALA A 177 -0.99 -2.35 14.21
N VAL A 178 -2.21 -2.87 14.14
CA VAL A 178 -2.76 -3.86 15.07
C VAL A 178 -2.80 -5.25 14.43
N HIS A 179 -3.29 -6.26 15.18
CA HIS A 179 -3.56 -7.62 14.69
C HIS A 179 -2.37 -8.27 13.98
N GLN A 180 -1.13 -8.03 14.51
CA GLN A 180 0.13 -8.54 13.95
C GLN A 180 0.34 -8.20 12.46
N ARG A 181 -0.34 -7.14 11.98
CA ARG A 181 -0.34 -6.70 10.56
C ARG A 181 -1.01 -7.68 9.58
N GLU A 182 -1.87 -8.54 10.07
CA GLU A 182 -2.72 -9.39 9.23
C GLU A 182 -3.85 -8.56 8.57
N PHE A 183 -4.61 -9.17 7.67
CA PHE A 183 -5.77 -8.57 6.99
C PHE A 183 -5.45 -7.26 6.25
N GLY A 184 -4.26 -7.16 5.65
CA GLY A 184 -3.84 -5.96 4.91
C GLY A 184 -3.53 -4.74 5.79
N ILE A 185 -3.47 -4.88 7.11
CA ILE A 185 -3.19 -3.77 8.03
C ILE A 185 -1.70 -3.40 7.98
N THR A 186 -1.40 -2.22 7.46
CA THR A 186 -0.01 -1.72 7.33
C THR A 186 0.29 -0.51 8.21
N LYS A 187 -0.75 0.18 8.71
CA LYS A 187 -0.64 1.41 9.51
C LYS A 187 -1.73 1.50 10.57
N GLY A 188 -1.58 2.42 11.51
CA GLY A 188 -2.54 2.60 12.60
C GLY A 188 -3.25 3.94 12.61
N THR A 189 -3.05 4.81 11.59
CA THR A 189 -3.68 6.11 11.45
C THR A 189 -4.26 6.28 10.06
N PHE A 190 -5.40 6.95 9.93
CA PHE A 190 -6.17 7.06 8.67
C PHE A 190 -6.78 8.46 8.57
N TRP A 191 -6.17 9.32 7.77
CA TRP A 191 -6.70 10.65 7.49
C TRP A 191 -8.01 10.57 6.71
N SER A 192 -8.97 11.40 7.07
CA SER A 192 -10.14 11.64 6.23
C SER A 192 -9.73 12.32 4.91
N PRO A 193 -10.49 12.18 3.81
CA PRO A 193 -10.09 12.66 2.47
C PRO A 193 -9.70 14.15 2.41
N LYS A 194 -10.36 15.00 3.19
CA LYS A 194 -10.08 16.45 3.26
C LYS A 194 -9.20 16.81 4.47
N GLY A 195 -8.84 15.82 5.31
CA GLY A 195 -8.01 16.02 6.50
C GLY A 195 -8.71 16.70 7.66
N SER A 196 -10.05 16.72 7.69
CA SER A 196 -10.82 17.28 8.80
C SER A 196 -10.76 16.44 10.07
N ALA A 197 -10.48 15.13 9.92
CA ALA A 197 -10.37 14.19 11.02
C ALA A 197 -9.28 13.14 10.78
N LEU A 198 -8.84 12.52 11.88
CA LEU A 198 -7.87 11.42 11.88
C LEU A 198 -8.47 10.24 12.63
N ALA A 199 -8.77 9.14 11.94
CA ALA A 199 -9.07 7.87 12.59
C ALA A 199 -7.78 7.17 13.01
N PHE A 200 -7.79 6.48 14.14
CA PHE A 200 -6.62 5.76 14.64
C PHE A 200 -7.02 4.54 15.48
N TYR A 201 -6.18 3.52 15.44
CA TYR A 201 -6.31 2.37 16.34
C TYR A 201 -5.82 2.72 17.75
N ARG A 202 -6.52 2.19 18.75
CA ARG A 202 -6.08 2.06 20.13
C ARG A 202 -6.15 0.58 20.50
N MET A 203 -5.01 -0.01 20.78
CA MET A 203 -4.85 -1.41 21.15
C MET A 203 -4.57 -1.53 22.64
N ASP A 204 -5.32 -2.37 23.32
CA ASP A 204 -5.03 -2.83 24.67
C ASP A 204 -4.48 -4.25 24.61
N GLU A 205 -3.21 -4.42 24.93
CA GLU A 205 -2.52 -5.71 24.93
C GLU A 205 -2.07 -6.16 26.33
N ARG A 206 -2.62 -5.55 27.39
CA ARG A 206 -2.24 -5.86 28.78
C ARG A 206 -2.52 -7.31 29.14
N MET A 207 -3.60 -7.88 28.59
CA MET A 207 -3.97 -9.28 28.80
C MET A 207 -3.20 -10.27 27.90
N VAL A 208 -2.46 -9.80 26.92
CA VAL A 208 -1.76 -10.66 25.97
C VAL A 208 -0.49 -11.23 26.61
N THR A 209 -0.28 -12.53 26.43
CA THR A 209 0.93 -13.21 26.92
C THR A 209 2.18 -12.67 26.22
N ALA A 210 3.23 -12.43 27.00
CA ALA A 210 4.54 -12.08 26.47
C ALA A 210 5.26 -13.35 25.99
N TYR A 211 5.50 -13.44 24.68
CA TYR A 211 6.31 -14.51 24.08
C TYR A 211 7.79 -14.12 24.12
N PRO A 212 8.69 -15.00 24.59
CA PRO A 212 10.12 -14.69 24.68
C PRO A 212 10.81 -14.89 23.34
N LEU A 213 11.02 -13.79 22.59
CA LEU A 213 11.94 -13.82 21.46
C LEU A 213 13.38 -13.89 21.97
N VAL A 214 14.24 -14.66 21.28
CA VAL A 214 15.64 -14.81 21.68
C VAL A 214 16.50 -13.82 20.91
N ASN A 215 17.11 -12.88 21.62
CA ASN A 215 18.14 -12.02 21.08
C ASN A 215 19.48 -12.75 21.09
N ILE A 216 20.00 -13.06 19.91
CA ILE A 216 21.27 -13.78 19.69
C ILE A 216 22.44 -12.82 19.41
N ASP A 217 22.23 -11.50 19.33
CA ASP A 217 23.29 -10.52 19.06
C ASP A 217 24.18 -10.27 20.30
N THR A 218 23.73 -10.70 21.46
CA THR A 218 24.50 -10.64 22.70
C THR A 218 25.30 -11.93 22.91
N ARG A 219 26.47 -11.85 23.57
CA ARG A 219 27.33 -13.00 23.83
C ARG A 219 26.59 -14.14 24.54
N CYS A 220 25.75 -13.83 25.50
CA CYS A 220 24.79 -14.74 26.11
C CYS A 220 23.41 -14.32 25.60
N ALA A 221 22.71 -15.23 24.93
CA ALA A 221 21.37 -14.95 24.42
C ALA A 221 20.43 -14.49 25.55
N THR A 222 19.63 -13.47 25.28
CA THR A 222 18.69 -12.90 26.24
C THR A 222 17.27 -12.93 25.68
N PRO A 223 16.23 -13.19 26.53
CA PRO A 223 14.85 -13.10 26.07
C PRO A 223 14.44 -11.63 25.91
N VAL A 224 13.79 -11.33 24.79
CA VAL A 224 13.11 -10.06 24.55
C VAL A 224 11.60 -10.36 24.52
N PRO A 225 10.82 -9.92 25.50
CA PRO A 225 9.40 -10.21 25.55
C PRO A 225 8.67 -9.49 24.41
N HIS A 226 7.83 -10.23 23.69
CA HIS A 226 6.96 -9.70 22.62
C HIS A 226 5.53 -10.14 22.90
N LYS A 227 4.59 -9.18 22.93
CA LYS A 227 3.17 -9.48 23.11
C LYS A 227 2.62 -10.20 21.88
N TYR A 228 2.31 -11.49 22.04
CA TYR A 228 1.80 -12.32 20.95
C TYR A 228 0.65 -13.22 21.42
N PRO A 229 -0.55 -13.06 20.85
CA PRO A 229 -1.72 -13.88 21.22
C PRO A 229 -1.63 -15.26 20.55
N MET A 230 -0.97 -16.21 21.18
CA MET A 230 -0.88 -17.58 20.67
C MET A 230 -2.27 -18.24 20.59
N ALA A 231 -2.41 -19.29 19.78
CA ALA A 231 -3.64 -20.03 19.61
C ALA A 231 -4.24 -20.47 20.95
N GLY A 232 -5.54 -20.26 21.15
CA GLY A 232 -6.26 -20.56 22.38
C GLY A 232 -6.02 -19.61 23.56
N MET A 233 -5.15 -18.61 23.41
CA MET A 233 -4.88 -17.60 24.42
C MET A 233 -5.63 -16.30 24.15
N LYS A 234 -5.73 -15.45 25.18
CA LYS A 234 -6.36 -14.13 25.03
C LYS A 234 -5.61 -13.25 24.04
N SER A 235 -6.36 -12.61 23.16
CA SER A 235 -5.87 -11.61 22.22
C SER A 235 -5.99 -10.22 22.82
N HIS A 236 -5.37 -9.23 22.12
CA HIS A 236 -5.54 -7.83 22.41
C HIS A 236 -6.95 -7.35 22.02
N GLU A 237 -7.39 -6.29 22.67
CA GLU A 237 -8.65 -5.60 22.37
C GLU A 237 -8.35 -4.30 21.60
N VAL A 238 -9.02 -4.10 20.47
CA VAL A 238 -8.82 -2.90 19.64
C VAL A 238 -10.07 -2.05 19.65
N THR A 239 -9.87 -0.75 19.72
CA THR A 239 -10.90 0.27 19.50
C THR A 239 -10.42 1.27 18.46
N VAL A 240 -11.36 2.01 17.83
CA VAL A 240 -11.04 3.05 16.85
C VAL A 240 -11.50 4.39 17.40
N GLY A 241 -10.55 5.32 17.50
CA GLY A 241 -10.81 6.73 17.82
C GLY A 241 -10.83 7.57 16.55
N VAL A 242 -11.67 8.59 16.53
CA VAL A 242 -11.78 9.58 15.46
C VAL A 242 -11.53 10.96 16.04
N TYR A 243 -10.33 11.46 15.83
CA TYR A 243 -9.94 12.79 16.29
C TYR A 243 -10.43 13.87 15.31
N GLN A 244 -11.24 14.80 15.79
CA GLN A 244 -11.75 15.94 15.03
C GLN A 244 -10.73 17.08 15.11
N VAL A 245 -10.06 17.42 14.01
CA VAL A 245 -8.94 18.38 14.00
C VAL A 245 -9.39 19.78 14.45
N ALA A 246 -10.60 20.20 14.05
CA ALA A 246 -11.11 21.54 14.37
C ALA A 246 -11.43 21.74 15.87
N THR A 247 -11.93 20.70 16.56
CA THR A 247 -12.36 20.77 17.95
C THR A 247 -11.36 20.21 18.95
N GLY A 248 -10.43 19.39 18.48
CA GLY A 248 -9.50 18.67 19.34
C GLY A 248 -10.14 17.53 20.15
N GLN A 249 -11.34 17.10 19.80
CA GLN A 249 -12.08 16.05 20.49
C GLN A 249 -11.92 14.72 19.77
N THR A 250 -11.87 13.63 20.52
CA THR A 250 -11.89 12.26 20.01
C THR A 250 -13.25 11.63 20.25
N VAL A 251 -13.85 11.10 19.19
CA VAL A 251 -15.05 10.27 19.23
C VAL A 251 -14.60 8.81 19.14
N TRP A 252 -15.12 7.93 20.00
CA TRP A 252 -14.82 6.50 19.96
C TRP A 252 -15.94 5.76 19.25
N LEU A 253 -15.59 4.85 18.33
CA LEU A 253 -16.57 4.03 17.63
C LEU A 253 -17.14 2.96 18.58
N GLU A 254 -18.46 2.82 18.60
CA GLU A 254 -19.22 1.87 19.43
C GLU A 254 -19.25 0.49 18.76
N THR A 255 -18.10 -0.17 18.66
CA THR A 255 -17.97 -1.47 17.97
C THR A 255 -18.63 -2.64 18.73
N GLY A 256 -18.99 -2.46 19.99
CA GLY A 256 -19.72 -3.45 20.78
C GLY A 256 -18.87 -4.67 21.19
N LEU A 257 -19.56 -5.78 21.46
CA LEU A 257 -18.96 -7.05 21.88
C LEU A 257 -19.03 -8.09 20.76
N PRO A 258 -18.16 -9.12 20.78
CA PRO A 258 -17.01 -9.31 21.68
C PRO A 258 -15.90 -8.30 21.38
N LYS A 259 -15.03 -8.01 22.35
CA LYS A 259 -13.90 -7.07 22.16
C LYS A 259 -12.69 -7.70 21.49
N GLU A 260 -12.55 -9.01 21.53
CA GLU A 260 -11.44 -9.76 20.89
C GLU A 260 -11.59 -9.93 19.37
N LYS A 261 -12.60 -9.30 18.74
CA LYS A 261 -12.74 -9.30 17.29
C LYS A 261 -11.66 -8.45 16.62
N TYR A 262 -11.43 -8.72 15.35
CA TYR A 262 -10.51 -7.93 14.53
C TYR A 262 -11.25 -6.76 13.89
N LEU A 263 -10.72 -5.54 14.01
CA LEU A 263 -11.21 -4.34 13.34
C LEU A 263 -10.28 -4.03 12.17
N THR A 264 -10.68 -4.38 10.96
CA THR A 264 -9.82 -4.37 9.79
C THR A 264 -10.33 -3.42 8.72
N ASN A 265 -9.49 -3.09 7.74
CA ASN A 265 -9.87 -2.44 6.48
C ASN A 265 -10.64 -1.12 6.68
N ILE A 266 -10.13 -0.24 7.56
CA ILE A 266 -10.72 1.07 7.79
C ILE A 266 -10.73 1.90 6.49
N ALA A 267 -11.92 2.38 6.11
CA ALA A 267 -12.12 3.31 5.00
C ALA A 267 -13.03 4.46 5.40
N TRP A 268 -12.71 5.64 4.91
CA TRP A 268 -13.56 6.82 5.03
C TRP A 268 -14.56 6.91 3.89
N SER A 269 -15.80 7.33 4.18
CA SER A 269 -16.69 7.81 3.12
C SER A 269 -16.11 9.07 2.46
N PRO A 270 -16.35 9.31 1.15
CA PRO A 270 -15.83 10.49 0.45
C PRO A 270 -16.30 11.83 1.04
N ASP A 271 -17.43 11.85 1.71
CA ASP A 271 -17.98 13.03 2.40
C ASP A 271 -17.46 13.22 3.83
N GLU A 272 -16.63 12.30 4.33
CA GLU A 272 -16.01 12.25 5.67
C GLU A 272 -16.99 12.04 6.84
N LYS A 273 -18.25 11.68 6.57
CA LYS A 273 -19.24 11.50 7.65
C LYS A 273 -19.23 10.13 8.28
N SER A 274 -18.77 9.13 7.53
CA SER A 274 -18.83 7.72 7.97
C SER A 274 -17.48 7.02 7.81
N ILE A 275 -17.29 6.00 8.65
CA ILE A 275 -16.16 5.07 8.60
C ILE A 275 -16.72 3.66 8.37
N TYR A 276 -16.11 2.94 7.43
CA TYR A 276 -16.39 1.56 7.11
C TYR A 276 -15.30 0.69 7.73
N ILE A 277 -15.71 -0.40 8.40
CA ILE A 277 -14.79 -1.35 9.04
C ILE A 277 -15.27 -2.76 8.73
N ALA A 278 -14.36 -3.63 8.31
CA ALA A 278 -14.60 -5.06 8.29
C ALA A 278 -14.31 -5.62 9.68
N GLU A 279 -15.37 -6.01 10.39
CA GLU A 279 -15.28 -6.64 11.70
C GLU A 279 -15.24 -8.15 11.53
N LEU A 280 -14.10 -8.76 11.81
CA LEU A 280 -13.90 -10.21 11.70
C LEU A 280 -13.93 -10.84 13.10
N ASN A 281 -14.64 -11.95 13.26
CA ASN A 281 -14.68 -12.68 14.52
C ASN A 281 -13.32 -13.31 14.87
N ARG A 282 -13.15 -13.75 16.11
CA ARG A 282 -11.88 -14.35 16.58
C ARG A 282 -11.55 -15.66 15.88
N GLU A 283 -12.54 -16.41 15.47
CA GLU A 283 -12.45 -17.66 14.72
C GLU A 283 -12.07 -17.42 13.26
N GLN A 284 -12.13 -16.17 12.79
CA GLN A 284 -11.76 -15.74 11.42
C GLN A 284 -12.63 -16.38 10.32
N ASN A 285 -13.87 -16.67 10.61
CA ASN A 285 -14.79 -17.32 9.67
C ASN A 285 -16.11 -16.56 9.44
N GLU A 286 -16.28 -15.41 10.09
CA GLU A 286 -17.45 -14.53 9.95
C GLU A 286 -16.99 -13.06 10.00
N MET A 287 -17.22 -12.34 8.92
CA MET A 287 -16.90 -10.92 8.75
C MET A 287 -18.17 -10.12 8.51
N HIS A 288 -18.32 -9.00 9.20
CA HIS A 288 -19.35 -8.00 8.96
C HIS A 288 -18.72 -6.72 8.43
N LEU A 289 -19.19 -6.21 7.29
CA LEU A 289 -18.85 -4.86 6.88
C LEU A 289 -19.81 -3.89 7.57
N VAL A 290 -19.28 -3.05 8.45
CA VAL A 290 -20.07 -2.16 9.31
C VAL A 290 -19.74 -0.70 8.99
N ARG A 291 -20.77 0.15 8.96
CA ARG A 291 -20.64 1.60 8.82
C ARG A 291 -20.92 2.30 10.15
N TYR A 292 -20.02 3.22 10.51
CA TYR A 292 -20.08 4.02 11.73
C TYR A 292 -20.11 5.51 11.40
N SER A 293 -20.87 6.29 12.20
CA SER A 293 -20.79 7.76 12.16
C SER A 293 -19.44 8.24 12.68
N ALA A 294 -18.71 9.00 11.88
CA ALA A 294 -17.45 9.62 12.28
C ALA A 294 -17.63 10.75 13.30
N LEU A 295 -18.85 11.30 13.44
CA LEU A 295 -19.16 12.40 14.35
C LEU A 295 -19.69 11.93 15.71
N THR A 296 -20.39 10.81 15.75
CA THR A 296 -21.03 10.33 17.00
C THR A 296 -20.44 9.01 17.50
N GLY A 297 -19.68 8.28 16.67
CA GLY A 297 -19.16 6.97 16.96
C GLY A 297 -20.19 5.83 16.86
N LYS A 298 -21.46 6.15 16.67
CA LYS A 298 -22.55 5.17 16.65
C LYS A 298 -22.51 4.32 15.38
N LYS A 299 -22.86 3.07 15.52
CA LYS A 299 -23.13 2.16 14.40
C LYS A 299 -24.33 2.68 13.61
N GLU A 300 -24.15 2.90 12.31
CA GLU A 300 -25.20 3.35 11.39
C GLU A 300 -25.86 2.18 10.67
N ALA A 301 -25.06 1.22 10.22
CA ALA A 301 -25.54 0.05 9.50
C ALA A 301 -24.59 -1.15 9.60
N ASP A 302 -25.15 -2.34 9.61
CA ASP A 302 -24.52 -3.60 9.19
C ASP A 302 -24.84 -3.76 7.70
N LEU A 303 -23.83 -3.68 6.85
CA LEU A 303 -24.05 -3.64 5.40
C LEU A 303 -24.26 -5.03 4.83
N PHE A 304 -23.31 -5.92 5.09
CA PHE A 304 -23.41 -7.33 4.71
C PHE A 304 -22.46 -8.19 5.56
N THR A 305 -22.67 -9.49 5.48
CA THR A 305 -21.87 -10.50 6.19
C THR A 305 -21.27 -11.47 5.18
N GLU A 306 -20.00 -11.83 5.38
CA GLU A 306 -19.34 -12.94 4.70
C GLU A 306 -19.00 -14.04 5.71
N THR A 307 -19.28 -15.27 5.36
CA THR A 307 -18.99 -16.45 6.18
C THR A 307 -18.40 -17.56 5.34
N ASP A 308 -17.46 -18.29 5.90
CA ASP A 308 -16.91 -19.50 5.30
C ASP A 308 -16.68 -20.57 6.38
N ARG A 309 -16.73 -21.83 6.00
CA ARG A 309 -16.48 -22.95 6.91
C ARG A 309 -15.03 -22.98 7.41
N CYS A 310 -14.08 -22.51 6.61
CA CYS A 310 -12.66 -22.52 6.92
C CYS A 310 -12.19 -21.17 7.44
N TYR A 311 -12.23 -20.13 6.61
CA TYR A 311 -11.83 -18.77 6.99
C TYR A 311 -12.38 -17.73 6.01
N VAL A 312 -12.51 -16.50 6.51
CA VAL A 312 -12.74 -15.28 5.73
C VAL A 312 -11.57 -14.34 5.98
N GLU A 313 -10.93 -13.83 4.92
CA GLU A 313 -9.72 -13.03 5.03
C GLU A 313 -9.84 -11.70 4.28
N PRO A 314 -10.45 -10.67 4.88
CA PRO A 314 -10.61 -9.36 4.25
C PRO A 314 -9.26 -8.65 4.17
N GLN A 315 -8.69 -8.51 2.97
CA GLN A 315 -7.36 -7.93 2.75
C GLN A 315 -7.38 -6.46 2.33
N HIS A 316 -8.53 -5.97 1.88
CA HIS A 316 -8.63 -4.65 1.25
C HIS A 316 -9.83 -3.85 1.79
N PRO A 317 -9.66 -2.54 2.06
CA PRO A 317 -10.78 -1.69 2.42
C PRO A 317 -11.74 -1.49 1.22
N VAL A 318 -12.95 -1.02 1.50
CA VAL A 318 -13.88 -0.59 0.45
C VAL A 318 -13.23 0.49 -0.42
N LEU A 319 -13.40 0.37 -1.74
CA LEU A 319 -12.89 1.32 -2.71
C LEU A 319 -14.05 2.07 -3.35
N PHE A 320 -14.32 3.30 -2.91
CA PHE A 320 -15.37 4.13 -3.45
C PHE A 320 -15.15 4.49 -4.91
N LEU A 321 -16.23 4.57 -5.68
CA LEU A 321 -16.14 4.97 -7.08
C LEU A 321 -15.87 6.49 -7.18
N PRO A 322 -14.99 6.94 -8.10
CA PRO A 322 -14.65 8.35 -8.22
C PRO A 322 -15.82 9.22 -8.70
N ASN A 323 -16.73 8.65 -9.52
CA ASN A 323 -17.87 9.36 -10.11
C ASN A 323 -19.20 9.08 -9.40
N ASP A 324 -19.23 8.16 -8.45
CA ASP A 324 -20.46 7.77 -7.74
C ASP A 324 -20.12 7.38 -6.29
N PRO A 325 -20.10 8.35 -5.38
CA PRO A 325 -19.71 8.13 -3.99
C PRO A 325 -20.69 7.26 -3.20
N ASP A 326 -21.87 6.95 -3.76
CA ASP A 326 -22.85 6.05 -3.18
C ASP A 326 -22.59 4.57 -3.55
N LYS A 327 -21.48 4.30 -4.27
CA LYS A 327 -21.06 2.95 -4.64
C LYS A 327 -19.60 2.71 -4.30
N PHE A 328 -19.29 1.45 -4.04
CA PHE A 328 -17.91 1.00 -3.79
C PHE A 328 -17.64 -0.39 -4.35
N ILE A 329 -16.38 -0.68 -4.61
CA ILE A 329 -15.89 -2.02 -4.92
C ILE A 329 -15.44 -2.68 -3.62
N TRP A 330 -15.85 -3.93 -3.45
CA TRP A 330 -15.38 -4.85 -2.43
C TRP A 330 -14.63 -6.01 -3.09
N GLN A 331 -13.52 -6.45 -2.50
CA GLN A 331 -12.80 -7.64 -2.91
C GLN A 331 -13.16 -8.78 -1.96
N SER A 332 -13.58 -9.91 -2.52
CA SER A 332 -14.03 -11.06 -1.75
C SER A 332 -13.66 -12.38 -2.40
N GLU A 333 -13.45 -13.39 -1.57
CA GLU A 333 -13.25 -14.79 -1.97
C GLU A 333 -14.53 -15.64 -1.79
N ALA A 334 -15.69 -15.01 -1.66
CA ALA A 334 -16.97 -15.67 -1.35
C ALA A 334 -17.37 -16.78 -2.33
N ASP A 335 -16.84 -16.77 -3.57
CA ASP A 335 -17.06 -17.82 -4.56
C ASP A 335 -15.87 -18.77 -4.76
N GLY A 336 -14.87 -18.71 -3.86
CA GLY A 336 -13.66 -19.54 -3.86
C GLY A 336 -12.45 -18.90 -4.53
N TYR A 337 -12.60 -17.71 -5.15
CA TYR A 337 -11.53 -16.95 -5.78
C TYR A 337 -11.66 -15.47 -5.44
N ASN A 338 -10.54 -14.76 -5.33
CA ASN A 338 -10.56 -13.32 -5.05
C ASN A 338 -11.08 -12.54 -6.27
N HIS A 339 -12.26 -11.96 -6.13
CA HIS A 339 -12.95 -11.21 -7.18
C HIS A 339 -13.43 -9.84 -6.71
N LEU A 340 -13.83 -9.01 -7.69
CA LEU A 340 -14.37 -7.67 -7.46
C LEU A 340 -15.89 -7.69 -7.53
N TYR A 341 -16.52 -7.09 -6.54
CA TYR A 341 -17.96 -6.94 -6.43
C TYR A 341 -18.32 -5.47 -6.26
N LEU A 342 -19.38 -5.04 -6.94
CA LEU A 342 -19.92 -3.68 -6.83
C LEU A 342 -21.08 -3.67 -5.85
N TYR A 343 -20.98 -2.83 -4.82
CA TYR A 343 -22.01 -2.60 -3.82
C TYR A 343 -22.45 -1.15 -3.83
N ASP A 344 -23.68 -0.89 -3.36
CA ASP A 344 -24.07 0.45 -2.92
C ASP A 344 -23.80 0.65 -1.42
N THR A 345 -23.90 1.91 -0.97
CA THR A 345 -23.65 2.27 0.44
C THR A 345 -24.74 1.79 1.41
N THR A 346 -25.81 1.15 0.93
CA THR A 346 -26.79 0.44 1.78
C THR A 346 -26.36 -0.99 2.08
N GLY A 347 -25.31 -1.51 1.41
CA GLY A 347 -24.82 -2.86 1.54
C GLY A 347 -25.43 -3.84 0.54
N LYS A 348 -26.20 -3.35 -0.44
CA LYS A 348 -26.76 -4.19 -1.51
C LYS A 348 -25.68 -4.45 -2.56
N GLU A 349 -25.43 -5.73 -2.83
CA GLU A 349 -24.66 -6.13 -4.00
C GLU A 349 -25.43 -5.76 -5.27
N LEU A 350 -24.81 -4.97 -6.10
CA LEU A 350 -25.35 -4.55 -7.39
C LEU A 350 -24.92 -5.49 -8.48
N ARG A 351 -23.62 -5.92 -8.45
CA ARG A 351 -23.05 -6.74 -9.50
C ARG A 351 -21.71 -7.36 -9.10
N LYS A 352 -21.45 -8.57 -9.57
CA LYS A 352 -20.13 -9.16 -9.62
C LYS A 352 -19.38 -8.63 -10.83
N LEU A 353 -18.26 -7.92 -10.62
CA LEU A 353 -17.47 -7.27 -11.68
C LEU A 353 -16.51 -8.23 -12.39
N THR A 354 -16.02 -9.24 -11.66
CA THR A 354 -15.10 -10.26 -12.19
C THR A 354 -15.50 -11.63 -11.71
N GLY A 355 -15.16 -12.70 -12.45
CA GLY A 355 -15.53 -14.06 -12.05
C GLY A 355 -14.77 -15.11 -12.86
N GLY A 356 -14.79 -16.37 -12.39
CA GLY A 356 -14.09 -17.50 -13.01
C GLY A 356 -13.07 -18.14 -12.06
N GLU A 357 -12.41 -19.21 -12.53
CA GLU A 357 -11.40 -19.95 -11.75
C GLU A 357 -10.01 -19.27 -11.82
N TRP A 358 -9.94 -18.04 -11.34
CA TRP A 358 -8.74 -17.21 -11.32
C TRP A 358 -8.89 -16.10 -10.28
N VAL A 359 -7.84 -15.37 -9.95
CA VAL A 359 -7.85 -14.35 -8.90
C VAL A 359 -7.46 -12.97 -9.40
N VAL A 360 -8.10 -11.94 -8.86
CA VAL A 360 -7.60 -10.56 -8.88
C VAL A 360 -6.47 -10.48 -7.86
N THR A 361 -5.28 -10.12 -8.30
CA THR A 361 -4.11 -10.01 -7.42
C THR A 361 -3.91 -8.59 -6.89
N LYS A 362 -4.36 -7.59 -7.63
CA LYS A 362 -4.22 -6.18 -7.24
C LYS A 362 -5.17 -5.29 -8.03
N VAL A 363 -5.88 -4.40 -7.36
CA VAL A 363 -6.54 -3.25 -8.01
C VAL A 363 -5.51 -2.15 -8.19
N LEU A 364 -5.36 -1.65 -9.43
CA LEU A 364 -4.39 -0.61 -9.78
C LEU A 364 -5.00 0.78 -9.67
N GLY A 365 -6.31 0.91 -9.91
CA GLY A 365 -7.05 2.17 -9.86
C GLY A 365 -8.18 2.22 -10.88
N PHE A 366 -8.54 3.42 -11.27
CA PHE A 366 -9.61 3.67 -12.24
C PHE A 366 -9.06 4.26 -13.53
N SER A 367 -9.82 4.09 -14.61
CA SER A 367 -9.56 4.79 -15.89
C SER A 367 -9.70 6.31 -15.71
N LYS A 368 -9.15 7.08 -16.64
CA LYS A 368 -9.15 8.56 -16.61
C LYS A 368 -10.56 9.15 -16.43
N ASP A 369 -11.55 8.55 -17.06
CA ASP A 369 -12.96 8.96 -16.97
C ASP A 369 -13.69 8.40 -15.73
N GLY A 370 -12.99 7.58 -14.90
CA GLY A 370 -13.55 6.96 -13.70
C GLY A 370 -14.62 5.90 -13.94
N ASN A 371 -14.83 5.48 -15.19
CA ASN A 371 -15.91 4.56 -15.55
C ASN A 371 -15.49 3.08 -15.55
N LYS A 372 -14.19 2.80 -15.47
CA LYS A 372 -13.65 1.45 -15.44
C LYS A 372 -12.70 1.27 -14.27
N VAL A 373 -12.67 0.09 -13.69
CA VAL A 373 -11.62 -0.33 -12.76
C VAL A 373 -10.55 -1.10 -13.52
N ILE A 374 -9.27 -0.79 -13.22
CA ILE A 374 -8.09 -1.42 -13.82
C ILE A 374 -7.43 -2.27 -12.74
N PHE A 375 -7.15 -3.53 -13.05
CA PHE A 375 -6.61 -4.48 -12.08
C PHE A 375 -5.63 -5.48 -12.72
N GLU A 376 -4.80 -6.09 -11.89
CA GLU A 376 -3.93 -7.22 -12.20
C GLU A 376 -4.64 -8.52 -11.78
N GLY A 377 -4.59 -9.55 -12.61
CA GLY A 377 -5.20 -10.84 -12.32
C GLY A 377 -4.57 -11.99 -13.08
N THR A 378 -4.89 -13.21 -12.65
CA THR A 378 -4.39 -14.46 -13.23
C THR A 378 -5.34 -15.07 -14.27
N ALA A 379 -6.36 -14.31 -14.73
CA ALA A 379 -7.29 -14.73 -15.78
C ALA A 379 -6.56 -15.21 -17.05
N PRO A 380 -7.04 -16.25 -17.73
CA PRO A 380 -6.42 -16.74 -18.98
C PRO A 380 -6.36 -15.65 -20.04
N HIS A 381 -5.22 -15.55 -20.74
CA HIS A 381 -5.06 -14.57 -21.81
C HIS A 381 -5.97 -14.87 -23.00
N PRO A 382 -6.69 -13.88 -23.58
CA PRO A 382 -7.69 -14.11 -24.61
C PRO A 382 -7.16 -14.77 -25.89
N VAL A 383 -5.89 -14.48 -26.25
CA VAL A 383 -5.25 -15.00 -27.48
C VAL A 383 -4.65 -16.41 -27.29
N SER A 384 -4.56 -16.89 -26.08
CA SER A 384 -4.00 -18.22 -25.76
C SER A 384 -4.87 -18.95 -24.73
N PRO A 385 -6.15 -19.18 -25.01
CA PRO A 385 -7.07 -19.78 -24.04
C PRO A 385 -6.69 -21.23 -23.67
N ASN A 386 -5.92 -21.93 -24.53
CA ASN A 386 -5.42 -23.27 -24.29
C ASN A 386 -4.15 -23.31 -23.43
N MET A 387 -3.47 -22.21 -23.19
CA MET A 387 -2.55 -22.06 -22.09
C MET A 387 -3.40 -21.86 -20.83
N GLN A 388 -3.89 -22.96 -20.24
CA GLN A 388 -4.42 -22.95 -18.91
C GLN A 388 -3.43 -22.16 -18.07
N GLY A 389 -3.89 -21.04 -17.53
CA GLY A 389 -3.02 -20.15 -16.75
C GLY A 389 -2.32 -20.99 -15.71
N THR A 390 -1.00 -21.02 -15.77
CA THR A 390 -0.20 -21.79 -14.79
C THR A 390 -0.28 -21.20 -13.39
N GLY A 391 -1.18 -20.22 -13.15
CA GLY A 391 -1.24 -19.40 -11.93
C GLY A 391 -0.03 -18.47 -11.74
N MET A 392 0.99 -18.64 -12.57
CA MET A 392 2.22 -17.85 -12.57
C MET A 392 2.13 -16.59 -13.43
N GLN A 393 1.27 -16.59 -14.44
CA GLN A 393 1.09 -15.48 -15.36
C GLN A 393 0.17 -14.43 -14.76
N ARG A 394 0.45 -13.17 -15.02
CA ARG A 394 -0.33 -12.03 -14.57
C ARG A 394 -0.58 -11.09 -15.72
N TYR A 395 -1.83 -10.71 -15.87
CA TYR A 395 -2.27 -9.82 -16.93
C TYR A 395 -3.00 -8.62 -16.33
N ILE A 396 -3.04 -7.55 -17.10
CA ILE A 396 -3.74 -6.33 -16.72
C ILE A 396 -5.07 -6.29 -17.45
N TRP A 397 -6.10 -6.08 -16.68
CA TRP A 397 -7.49 -6.10 -17.13
C TRP A 397 -8.19 -4.79 -16.76
N GLU A 398 -9.24 -4.49 -17.50
CA GLU A 398 -10.23 -3.49 -17.12
C GLU A 398 -11.64 -4.06 -17.22
N THR A 399 -12.57 -3.56 -16.40
CA THR A 399 -14.00 -3.85 -16.52
C THR A 399 -14.81 -2.58 -16.32
N ASP A 400 -15.91 -2.42 -17.07
CA ASP A 400 -16.80 -1.25 -16.98
C ASP A 400 -17.65 -1.34 -15.69
N LEU A 401 -17.79 -0.21 -15.01
CA LEU A 401 -18.53 -0.08 -13.76
C LEU A 401 -20.03 0.17 -13.95
N ARG A 402 -20.48 0.42 -15.20
CA ARG A 402 -21.86 0.80 -15.53
C ARG A 402 -22.60 -0.27 -16.31
N THR A 403 -21.89 -1.12 -17.03
CA THR A 403 -22.45 -2.13 -17.92
C THR A 403 -21.96 -3.51 -17.55
N ASP A 404 -22.66 -4.56 -18.03
CA ASP A 404 -22.26 -5.96 -17.86
C ASP A 404 -21.26 -6.40 -18.95
N ASP A 405 -20.52 -5.47 -19.51
CA ASP A 405 -19.56 -5.74 -20.57
C ASP A 405 -18.44 -6.66 -20.11
N ILE A 406 -17.92 -7.41 -21.06
CA ILE A 406 -16.83 -8.37 -20.86
C ILE A 406 -15.56 -7.61 -20.45
N MET A 407 -14.82 -8.19 -19.52
CA MET A 407 -13.48 -7.70 -19.17
C MET A 407 -12.59 -7.59 -20.41
N ASN A 408 -11.85 -6.50 -20.52
CA ASN A 408 -10.88 -6.28 -21.59
C ASN A 408 -9.45 -6.44 -21.06
N CYS A 409 -8.63 -7.26 -21.76
CA CYS A 409 -7.23 -7.44 -21.43
C CYS A 409 -6.41 -6.29 -22.04
N LEU A 410 -5.69 -5.56 -21.22
CA LEU A 410 -4.85 -4.43 -21.61
C LEU A 410 -3.40 -4.82 -21.90
N SER A 411 -2.92 -5.95 -21.38
CA SER A 411 -1.58 -6.46 -21.65
C SER A 411 -1.60 -7.39 -22.88
N TRP A 412 -0.78 -7.06 -23.90
CA TRP A 412 -0.83 -7.72 -25.23
C TRP A 412 0.07 -8.94 -25.36
N LYS A 413 1.03 -9.12 -24.46
CA LYS A 413 2.01 -10.22 -24.50
C LYS A 413 1.73 -11.24 -23.41
N VAL A 414 2.01 -12.50 -23.71
CA VAL A 414 1.98 -13.56 -22.70
C VAL A 414 3.15 -13.39 -21.73
N GLY A 415 2.88 -13.37 -20.42
CA GLY A 415 3.92 -13.21 -19.43
C GLY A 415 3.41 -12.78 -18.05
N VAL A 416 4.29 -12.15 -17.30
CA VAL A 416 3.98 -11.51 -16.03
C VAL A 416 4.09 -10.00 -16.23
N HIS A 417 2.98 -9.31 -16.15
CA HIS A 417 2.89 -7.87 -16.29
C HIS A 417 2.74 -7.20 -14.92
N ARG A 418 3.41 -6.09 -14.72
CA ARG A 418 3.33 -5.27 -13.50
C ARG A 418 3.21 -3.82 -13.88
N TRP A 419 1.99 -3.32 -13.88
CA TRP A 419 1.77 -1.93 -14.25
C TRP A 419 1.93 -0.98 -13.08
N LEU A 420 2.58 0.15 -13.36
CA LEU A 420 2.47 1.37 -12.57
C LEU A 420 1.48 2.29 -13.31
N LEU A 421 0.25 2.35 -12.82
CA LEU A 421 -0.78 3.24 -13.37
C LEU A 421 -0.49 4.67 -12.93
N SER A 422 -0.65 5.65 -13.85
CA SER A 422 -0.55 7.06 -13.51
C SER A 422 -1.71 7.51 -12.62
N PRO A 423 -1.55 8.55 -11.78
CA PRO A 423 -2.63 9.07 -10.95
C PRO A 423 -3.87 9.51 -11.73
N SER A 424 -3.72 9.91 -12.98
CA SER A 424 -4.86 10.24 -13.84
C SER A 424 -5.59 9.02 -14.40
N GLY A 425 -5.03 7.81 -14.30
CA GLY A 425 -5.56 6.62 -14.96
C GLY A 425 -5.42 6.60 -16.49
N GLU A 426 -4.67 7.54 -17.07
CA GLU A 426 -4.52 7.68 -18.54
C GLU A 426 -3.31 6.89 -19.06
N TYR A 427 -2.26 6.77 -18.27
CA TYR A 427 -1.00 6.15 -18.67
C TYR A 427 -0.60 5.03 -17.72
N ALA A 428 0.16 4.08 -18.25
CA ALA A 428 0.77 3.03 -17.47
C ALA A 428 2.21 2.76 -17.94
N ILE A 429 3.04 2.28 -17.03
CA ILE A 429 4.37 1.73 -17.31
C ILE A 429 4.29 0.24 -17.01
N ASP A 430 4.66 -0.60 -17.99
CA ASP A 430 4.74 -2.05 -17.87
C ASP A 430 6.18 -2.49 -17.59
#